data_7d7aa1683298ce97a06302cf3e29c5c0
#
_entry.id   7d7aa1683298ce97a06302cf3e29c5c0
#
_cell.length_a   1.000
_cell.length_b   1.000
_cell.length_c   1.000
_cell.angle_alpha   90.00
_cell.angle_beta   90.00
_cell.angle_gamma   90.00
#
_symmetry.space_group_name_H-M   'P 1'
#
loop_
_entity.id
_entity.type
_entity.pdbx_description
1 polymer ?
#
loop_
_entity_poly.entity_id
_entity_poly.type
_entity_poly.pdbx_seq_one_letter_code
_entity_poly.pdbx_strand_id
1 'polypeptide(L)'
;MSSAAILKSEVACELLDRAVELHLRGDSFFSALHLGGAAEEILAVCARELPTGAGTFMKPAFDQMKEAIVALSNPTSEEDAKRIEKWAHDRMSEAKNSVKHKRGAKDHTVGFDAKEESYNVIDRAITTYFQLWSPLSLPYLPSIQEFDQRRRSERTHERPGG
;
A
#
# COMPACT_ATOMS: atom_id res chain seq x y z
N MET A 1 17.34 29.35 12.78
CA MET A 1 17.75 27.93 12.89
C MET A 1 17.30 27.21 11.62
N SER A 2 18.24 26.71 10.82
CA SER A 2 17.89 25.89 9.65
C SER A 2 17.35 24.55 10.13
N SER A 3 16.09 24.23 9.83
CA SER A 3 15.55 22.90 10.07
C SER A 3 16.34 21.91 9.20
N ALA A 4 16.85 20.84 9.78
CA ALA A 4 17.47 19.75 9.00
C ALA A 4 16.44 19.21 8.00
N ALA A 5 16.86 18.99 6.75
CA ALA A 5 15.99 18.39 5.74
C ALA A 5 15.71 16.93 6.14
N ILE A 6 14.42 16.55 6.14
CA ILE A 6 13.96 15.20 6.44
C ILE A 6 13.73 14.46 5.11
N LEU A 7 14.21 13.24 4.99
CA LEU A 7 14.01 12.42 3.80
C LEU A 7 12.54 12.02 3.64
N LYS A 8 12.05 12.01 2.41
CA LYS A 8 10.67 11.55 2.10
C LYS A 8 10.44 10.09 2.53
N SER A 9 11.46 9.25 2.45
CA SER A 9 11.41 7.86 2.94
C SER A 9 11.22 7.78 4.46
N GLU A 10 11.80 8.69 5.23
CA GLU A 10 11.59 8.77 6.69
C GLU A 10 10.15 9.22 7.00
N VAL A 11 9.65 10.23 6.27
CA VAL A 11 8.25 10.65 6.38
C VAL A 11 7.31 9.48 6.06
N ALA A 12 7.59 8.70 5.01
CA ALA A 12 6.78 7.53 4.67
C ALA A 12 6.79 6.47 5.78
N CYS A 13 7.93 6.25 6.43
CA CYS A 13 8.03 5.32 7.57
C CYS A 13 7.18 5.79 8.76
N GLU A 14 7.20 7.08 9.11
CA GLU A 14 6.35 7.64 10.16
C GLU A 14 4.86 7.48 9.84
N LEU A 15 4.46 7.79 8.61
CA LEU A 15 3.08 7.65 8.14
C LEU A 15 2.62 6.17 8.17
N LEU A 16 3.50 5.25 7.75
CA LEU A 16 3.22 3.82 7.76
C LEU A 16 3.06 3.29 9.17
N ASP A 17 3.99 3.62 10.08
CA ASP A 17 3.93 3.21 11.48
C ASP A 17 2.63 3.67 12.13
N ARG A 18 2.24 4.92 11.92
CA ARG A 18 1.00 5.47 12.43
C ARG A 18 -0.25 4.83 11.82
N ALA A 19 -0.22 4.54 10.50
CA ALA A 19 -1.32 3.84 9.84
C ALA A 19 -1.54 2.45 10.43
N VAL A 20 -0.46 1.70 10.65
CA VAL A 20 -0.49 0.36 11.27
C VAL A 20 -1.05 0.43 12.68
N GLU A 21 -0.58 1.34 13.51
CA GLU A 21 -1.10 1.52 14.88
C GLU A 21 -2.60 1.79 14.92
N LEU A 22 -3.09 2.72 14.08
CA LEU A 22 -4.51 3.06 14.02
C LEU A 22 -5.36 1.87 13.57
N HIS A 23 -4.87 1.11 12.58
CA HIS A 23 -5.54 -0.09 12.11
C HIS A 23 -5.61 -1.17 13.19
N LEU A 24 -4.51 -1.43 13.88
CA LEU A 24 -4.43 -2.45 14.93
C LEU A 24 -5.32 -2.14 16.14
N ARG A 25 -5.41 -0.88 16.52
CA ARG A 25 -6.30 -0.41 17.60
C ARG A 25 -7.76 -0.39 17.19
N GLY A 26 -8.06 -0.31 15.89
CA GLY A 26 -9.42 -0.11 15.39
C GLY A 26 -10.01 1.27 15.67
N ASP A 27 -9.14 2.25 16.00
CA ASP A 27 -9.58 3.60 16.37
C ASP A 27 -10.13 4.40 15.19
N SER A 28 -9.48 4.28 14.03
CA SER A 28 -9.92 4.97 12.81
C SER A 28 -9.36 4.30 11.55
N PHE A 29 -10.15 3.46 10.91
CA PHE A 29 -9.76 2.82 9.65
C PHE A 29 -9.63 3.81 8.49
N PHE A 30 -10.42 4.88 8.45
CA PHE A 30 -10.27 5.93 7.44
C PHE A 30 -8.96 6.70 7.59
N SER A 31 -8.53 7.01 8.81
CA SER A 31 -7.22 7.63 9.05
C SER A 31 -6.09 6.67 8.71
N ALA A 32 -6.21 5.39 9.08
CA ALA A 32 -5.25 4.34 8.72
C ALA A 32 -5.13 4.19 7.20
N LEU A 33 -6.25 4.18 6.47
CA LEU A 33 -6.29 4.13 5.01
C LEU A 33 -5.62 5.36 4.37
N HIS A 34 -5.89 6.55 4.90
CA HIS A 34 -5.30 7.79 4.38
C HIS A 34 -3.78 7.82 4.57
N LEU A 35 -3.30 7.56 5.79
CA LEU A 35 -1.88 7.58 6.11
C LEU A 35 -1.14 6.43 5.41
N GLY A 36 -1.72 5.23 5.39
CA GLY A 36 -1.18 4.08 4.66
C GLY A 36 -1.08 4.33 3.17
N GLY A 37 -2.09 4.97 2.57
CA GLY A 37 -2.08 5.38 1.17
C GLY A 37 -0.99 6.40 0.85
N ALA A 38 -0.78 7.38 1.72
CA ALA A 38 0.30 8.36 1.56
C ALA A 38 1.69 7.70 1.67
N ALA A 39 1.87 6.79 2.64
CA ALA A 39 3.09 6.02 2.78
C ALA A 39 3.35 5.13 1.56
N GLU A 40 2.34 4.39 1.08
CA GLU A 40 2.42 3.55 -0.11
C GLU A 40 2.89 4.36 -1.34
N GLU A 41 2.33 5.54 -1.57
CA GLU A 41 2.68 6.39 -2.70
C GLU A 41 4.13 6.88 -2.64
N ILE A 42 4.60 7.32 -1.47
CA ILE A 42 5.98 7.79 -1.30
C ILE A 42 6.96 6.63 -1.46
N LEU A 43 6.72 5.50 -0.80
CA LEU A 43 7.57 4.31 -0.89
C LEU A 43 7.61 3.77 -2.33
N ALA A 44 6.48 3.81 -3.05
CA ALA A 44 6.43 3.38 -4.44
C ALA A 44 7.30 4.26 -5.36
N VAL A 45 7.34 5.58 -5.15
CA VAL A 45 8.25 6.47 -5.88
C VAL A 45 9.70 6.13 -5.56
N CYS A 46 10.06 5.98 -4.27
CA CYS A 46 11.41 5.58 -3.87
C CYS A 46 11.84 4.25 -4.53
N ALA A 47 10.94 3.27 -4.61
CA ALA A 47 11.24 1.99 -5.24
C ALA A 47 11.51 2.15 -6.75
N ARG A 48 10.66 2.89 -7.47
CA ARG A 48 10.84 3.12 -8.92
C ARG A 48 12.10 3.90 -9.27
N GLU A 49 12.68 4.62 -8.32
CA GLU A 49 13.94 5.36 -8.49
C GLU A 49 15.17 4.53 -8.09
N LEU A 50 14.98 3.36 -7.46
CA LEU A 50 16.06 2.52 -6.97
C LEU A 50 16.51 1.51 -8.04
N PRO A 51 17.75 1.63 -8.59
CA PRO A 51 18.24 0.70 -9.57
C PRO A 51 18.53 -0.67 -8.94
N THR A 52 18.13 -1.74 -9.64
CA THR A 52 18.37 -3.15 -9.25
C THR A 52 19.46 -3.83 -10.07
N GLY A 53 20.12 -3.09 -10.97
CA GLY A 53 21.16 -3.57 -11.89
C GLY A 53 20.63 -3.72 -13.33
N ALA A 54 21.57 -3.84 -14.28
CA ALA A 54 21.27 -4.04 -15.71
C ALA A 54 20.21 -3.09 -16.33
N GLY A 55 20.12 -1.83 -15.84
CA GLY A 55 19.17 -0.85 -16.33
C GLY A 55 17.72 -1.06 -15.89
N THR A 56 17.49 -1.92 -14.90
CA THR A 56 16.18 -2.15 -14.30
C THR A 56 16.06 -1.40 -12.97
N PHE A 57 14.81 -1.11 -12.58
CA PHE A 57 14.47 -0.46 -11.31
C PHE A 57 13.57 -1.38 -10.47
N MET A 58 13.55 -1.12 -9.16
CA MET A 58 12.72 -1.87 -8.25
C MET A 58 11.23 -1.59 -8.54
N LYS A 59 10.42 -2.64 -8.48
CA LYS A 59 8.95 -2.53 -8.62
C LYS A 59 8.30 -2.54 -7.26
N PRO A 60 7.54 -1.50 -6.89
CA PRO A 60 6.76 -1.50 -5.65
C PRO A 60 5.65 -2.55 -5.68
N ALA A 61 5.16 -2.97 -4.52
CA ALA A 61 4.11 -3.98 -4.39
C ALA A 61 2.84 -3.66 -5.20
N PHE A 62 2.47 -2.39 -5.29
CA PHE A 62 1.34 -1.93 -6.11
C PHE A 62 1.51 -2.31 -7.58
N ASP A 63 2.69 -2.05 -8.16
CA ASP A 63 2.96 -2.35 -9.57
C ASP A 63 3.04 -3.87 -9.80
N GLN A 64 3.66 -4.62 -8.88
CA GLN A 64 3.71 -6.08 -8.95
C GLN A 64 2.31 -6.72 -8.90
N MET A 65 1.45 -6.24 -8.01
CA MET A 65 0.07 -6.73 -7.92
C MET A 65 -0.74 -6.42 -9.18
N LYS A 66 -0.60 -5.21 -9.73
CA LYS A 66 -1.23 -4.81 -10.98
C LYS A 66 -0.79 -5.70 -12.14
N GLU A 67 0.50 -5.97 -12.28
CA GLU A 67 1.05 -6.89 -13.29
C GLU A 67 0.52 -8.32 -13.11
N ALA A 68 0.44 -8.80 -11.86
CA ALA A 68 -0.13 -10.12 -11.57
C ALA A 68 -1.59 -10.23 -11.96
N ILE A 69 -2.41 -9.20 -11.70
CA ILE A 69 -3.82 -9.16 -12.12
C ILE A 69 -3.92 -9.25 -13.64
N VAL A 70 -3.11 -8.49 -14.38
CA VAL A 70 -3.09 -8.56 -15.85
C VAL A 70 -2.72 -9.96 -16.33
N ALA A 71 -1.65 -10.55 -15.78
CA ALA A 71 -1.19 -11.88 -16.18
C ALA A 71 -2.24 -12.97 -15.91
N LEU A 72 -2.88 -12.94 -14.73
CA LEU A 72 -3.92 -13.91 -14.34
C LEU A 72 -5.22 -13.76 -15.13
N SER A 73 -5.48 -12.58 -15.70
CA SER A 73 -6.67 -12.32 -16.51
C SER A 73 -6.57 -12.86 -17.95
N ASN A 74 -5.42 -13.38 -18.36
CA ASN A 74 -5.16 -13.94 -19.68
C ASN A 74 -5.66 -13.02 -20.84
N PRO A 75 -5.14 -11.79 -20.96
CA PRO A 75 -5.60 -10.85 -21.98
C PRO A 75 -5.42 -11.42 -23.38
N THR A 76 -6.40 -11.15 -24.26
CA THR A 76 -6.43 -11.67 -25.64
C THR A 76 -5.72 -10.74 -26.63
N SER A 77 -5.42 -9.51 -26.22
CA SER A 77 -4.73 -8.50 -27.03
C SER A 77 -3.99 -7.50 -26.14
N GLU A 78 -3.11 -6.68 -26.72
CA GLU A 78 -2.45 -5.59 -26.02
C GLU A 78 -3.45 -4.52 -25.50
N GLU A 79 -4.51 -4.25 -26.27
CA GLU A 79 -5.57 -3.32 -25.84
C GLU A 79 -6.34 -3.87 -24.64
N ASP A 80 -6.62 -5.17 -24.64
CA ASP A 80 -7.27 -5.86 -23.54
C ASP A 80 -6.39 -5.81 -22.29
N ALA A 81 -5.09 -6.07 -22.42
CA ALA A 81 -4.12 -5.95 -21.32
C ALA A 81 -4.10 -4.53 -20.72
N LYS A 82 -4.06 -3.48 -21.55
CA LYS A 82 -4.10 -2.07 -21.10
C LYS A 82 -5.40 -1.73 -20.38
N ARG A 83 -6.53 -2.25 -20.84
CA ARG A 83 -7.84 -2.06 -20.22
C ARG A 83 -7.89 -2.72 -18.83
N ILE A 84 -7.38 -3.94 -18.70
CA ILE A 84 -7.29 -4.67 -17.43
C ILE A 84 -6.33 -3.95 -16.49
N GLU A 85 -5.18 -3.49 -16.96
CA GLU A 85 -4.21 -2.74 -16.18
C GLU A 85 -4.82 -1.45 -15.61
N LYS A 86 -5.53 -0.69 -16.44
CA LYS A 86 -6.23 0.53 -16.01
C LYS A 86 -7.29 0.21 -14.97
N TRP A 87 -8.10 -0.82 -15.20
CA TRP A 87 -9.12 -1.26 -14.25
C TRP A 87 -8.49 -1.65 -12.91
N ALA A 88 -7.42 -2.44 -12.92
CA ALA A 88 -6.71 -2.85 -11.71
C ALA A 88 -6.16 -1.64 -10.94
N HIS A 89 -5.52 -0.70 -11.64
CA HIS A 89 -5.04 0.54 -11.06
C HIS A 89 -6.15 1.34 -10.40
N ASP A 90 -7.25 1.56 -11.11
CA ASP A 90 -8.39 2.35 -10.63
C ASP A 90 -9.02 1.67 -9.40
N ARG A 91 -9.23 0.36 -9.44
CA ARG A 91 -9.80 -0.43 -8.33
C ARG A 91 -8.92 -0.41 -7.08
N MET A 92 -7.60 -0.60 -7.23
CA MET A 92 -6.65 -0.60 -6.12
C MET A 92 -6.45 0.80 -5.51
N SER A 93 -6.74 1.86 -6.24
CA SER A 93 -6.58 3.26 -5.82
C SER A 93 -7.89 3.89 -5.32
N GLU A 94 -9.03 3.30 -5.59
CA GLU A 94 -10.37 3.89 -5.35
C GLU A 94 -10.56 4.32 -3.90
N ALA A 95 -10.35 3.41 -2.96
CA ALA A 95 -10.59 3.67 -1.54
C ALA A 95 -9.69 4.78 -1.00
N LYS A 96 -8.38 4.72 -1.24
CA LYS A 96 -7.45 5.75 -0.77
C LYS A 96 -7.69 7.12 -1.42
N ASN A 97 -8.15 7.16 -2.66
CA ASN A 97 -8.50 8.41 -3.35
C ASN A 97 -9.84 8.96 -2.86
N SER A 98 -10.80 8.10 -2.54
CA SER A 98 -12.11 8.50 -2.01
C SER A 98 -12.02 9.19 -0.65
N VAL A 99 -11.10 8.78 0.23
CA VAL A 99 -10.91 9.43 1.54
C VAL A 99 -10.11 10.72 1.46
N LYS A 100 -9.38 10.96 0.36
CA LYS A 100 -8.60 12.18 0.14
C LYS A 100 -9.42 13.31 -0.49
N HIS A 101 -10.39 12.96 -1.33
CA HIS A 101 -11.03 13.92 -2.24
C HIS A 101 -12.54 13.75 -2.26
N LYS A 102 -13.25 14.87 -2.13
CA LYS A 102 -14.67 14.95 -2.46
C LYS A 102 -14.83 15.35 -3.91
N ARG A 103 -15.34 14.44 -4.75
CA ARG A 103 -15.49 14.62 -6.20
C ARG A 103 -16.89 15.14 -6.57
N GLY A 104 -17.07 16.45 -6.45
CA GLY A 104 -18.32 17.11 -6.86
C GLY A 104 -19.47 17.01 -5.85
N ALA A 105 -20.65 17.50 -6.26
CA ALA A 105 -21.79 17.71 -5.38
C ALA A 105 -22.49 16.43 -4.92
N LYS A 106 -22.32 15.32 -5.66
CA LYS A 106 -22.97 14.03 -5.35
C LYS A 106 -22.07 13.05 -4.58
N ASP A 107 -20.81 13.39 -4.36
CA ASP A 107 -19.84 12.56 -3.64
C ASP A 107 -19.93 12.83 -2.13
N HIS A 108 -20.94 12.25 -1.49
CA HIS A 108 -21.23 12.42 -0.06
C HIS A 108 -20.95 11.17 0.78
N THR A 109 -20.74 10.01 0.15
CA THR A 109 -20.61 8.72 0.85
C THR A 109 -19.47 7.88 0.26
N VAL A 110 -18.95 6.98 1.07
CA VAL A 110 -18.01 5.94 0.63
C VAL A 110 -18.73 4.59 0.62
N GLY A 111 -18.50 3.77 -0.41
CA GLY A 111 -19.15 2.48 -0.61
C GLY A 111 -18.20 1.29 -0.45
N PHE A 112 -17.27 1.34 0.54
CA PHE A 112 -16.31 0.26 0.79
C PHE A 112 -16.12 0.00 2.29
N ASP A 113 -15.61 -1.18 2.64
CA ASP A 113 -15.20 -1.52 3.99
C ASP A 113 -13.84 -0.86 4.29
N ALA A 114 -13.84 0.14 5.18
CA ALA A 114 -12.63 0.89 5.53
C ALA A 114 -11.59 0.02 6.25
N LYS A 115 -12.01 -1.01 7.00
CA LYS A 115 -11.09 -1.94 7.67
C LYS A 115 -10.35 -2.78 6.63
N GLU A 116 -11.07 -3.38 5.70
CA GLU A 116 -10.49 -4.18 4.62
C GLU A 116 -9.58 -3.35 3.73
N GLU A 117 -10.02 -2.18 3.29
CA GLU A 117 -9.23 -1.34 2.40
C GLU A 117 -7.99 -0.74 3.10
N SER A 118 -8.06 -0.39 4.39
CA SER A 118 -6.88 0.05 5.15
C SER A 118 -5.88 -1.10 5.31
N TYR A 119 -6.36 -2.33 5.56
CA TYR A 119 -5.51 -3.51 5.59
C TYR A 119 -4.77 -3.71 4.28
N ASN A 120 -5.48 -3.69 3.15
CA ASN A 120 -4.92 -3.90 1.81
C ASN A 120 -3.84 -2.88 1.45
N VAL A 121 -4.10 -1.60 1.74
CA VAL A 121 -3.13 -0.52 1.48
C VAL A 121 -1.90 -0.65 2.38
N ILE A 122 -2.08 -0.92 3.67
CA ILE A 122 -1.00 -1.12 4.63
C ILE A 122 -0.14 -2.32 4.23
N ASP A 123 -0.73 -3.46 3.87
CA ASP A 123 0.00 -4.67 3.46
C ASP A 123 0.90 -4.42 2.23
N ARG A 124 0.41 -3.69 1.24
CA ARG A 124 1.22 -3.27 0.08
C ARG A 124 2.33 -2.30 0.46
N ALA A 125 2.06 -1.34 1.33
CA ALA A 125 3.05 -0.39 1.82
C ALA A 125 4.16 -1.10 2.62
N ILE A 126 3.81 -2.05 3.50
CA ILE A 126 4.75 -2.89 4.25
C ILE A 126 5.62 -3.71 3.31
N THR A 127 5.03 -4.32 2.28
CA THR A 127 5.78 -5.09 1.30
C THR A 127 6.83 -4.24 0.59
N THR A 128 6.47 -3.03 0.15
CA THR A 128 7.42 -2.09 -0.46
C THR A 128 8.45 -1.57 0.54
N TYR A 129 8.05 -1.31 1.79
CA TYR A 129 8.97 -0.93 2.88
C TYR A 129 10.07 -1.99 3.08
N PHE A 130 9.73 -3.28 3.12
CA PHE A 130 10.74 -4.34 3.27
C PHE A 130 11.70 -4.43 2.07
N GLN A 131 11.22 -4.17 0.86
CA GLN A 131 12.08 -4.10 -0.34
C GLN A 131 13.11 -2.96 -0.22
N LEU A 132 12.71 -1.84 0.37
CA LEU A 132 13.54 -0.64 0.53
C LEU A 132 14.36 -0.61 1.82
N TRP A 133 14.04 -1.47 2.78
CA TRP A 133 14.61 -1.40 4.13
C TRP A 133 16.14 -1.41 4.12
N SER A 134 16.76 -2.41 3.50
CA SER A 134 18.22 -2.51 3.41
C SER A 134 18.83 -1.45 2.46
N PRO A 135 18.34 -1.29 1.21
CA PRO A 135 18.92 -0.33 0.28
C PRO A 135 18.89 1.12 0.75
N LEU A 136 17.85 1.54 1.47
CA LEU A 136 17.69 2.90 1.97
C LEU A 136 17.98 3.03 3.46
N SER A 137 18.40 1.97 4.14
CA SER A 137 18.64 1.94 5.59
C SER A 137 17.46 2.49 6.39
N LEU A 138 16.23 2.06 6.03
CA LEU A 138 15.01 2.55 6.67
C LEU A 138 14.95 2.15 8.16
N PRO A 139 14.32 2.97 9.02
CA PRO A 139 14.19 2.67 10.43
C PRO A 139 13.33 1.41 10.65
N TYR A 140 13.61 0.67 11.72
CA TYR A 140 12.78 -0.44 12.17
C TYR A 140 11.44 0.08 12.72
N LEU A 141 10.33 -0.53 12.30
CA LEU A 141 8.97 -0.17 12.72
C LEU A 141 8.35 -1.32 13.54
N PRO A 142 8.30 -1.23 14.88
CA PRO A 142 7.76 -2.29 15.74
C PRO A 142 6.30 -2.65 15.45
N SER A 143 5.48 -1.68 15.04
CA SER A 143 4.07 -1.88 14.71
C SER A 143 3.86 -2.91 13.58
N ILE A 144 4.79 -2.99 12.63
CA ILE A 144 4.75 -3.96 11.53
C ILE A 144 4.85 -5.39 12.05
N GLN A 145 5.67 -5.63 13.07
CA GLN A 145 5.79 -6.96 13.67
C GLN A 145 4.45 -7.41 14.28
N GLU A 146 3.76 -6.52 14.99
CA GLU A 146 2.45 -6.81 15.57
C GLU A 146 1.40 -7.08 14.47
N PHE A 147 1.42 -6.28 13.40
CA PHE A 147 0.55 -6.47 12.24
C PHE A 147 0.75 -7.86 11.60
N ASP A 148 2.00 -8.27 11.37
CA ASP A 148 2.32 -9.58 10.82
C ASP A 148 1.92 -10.74 11.73
N GLN A 149 2.08 -10.59 13.05
CA GLN A 149 1.64 -11.59 14.01
C GLN A 149 0.12 -11.77 13.97
N ARG A 150 -0.63 -10.67 13.95
CA ARG A 150 -2.09 -10.71 13.89
C ARG A 150 -2.58 -11.34 12.58
N ARG A 151 -1.98 -10.96 11.44
CA ARG A 151 -2.26 -11.56 10.13
C ARG A 151 -2.06 -13.07 10.11
N ARG A 152 -0.99 -13.58 10.74
CA ARG A 152 -0.72 -15.03 10.83
C ARG A 152 -1.75 -15.74 11.70
N SER A 153 -2.15 -15.14 12.80
CA SER A 153 -3.16 -15.71 13.71
C SER A 153 -4.52 -15.85 13.04
N GLU A 154 -4.96 -14.83 12.29
CA GLU A 154 -6.22 -14.85 11.55
C GLU A 154 -6.25 -15.97 10.50
N ARG A 155 -5.18 -16.13 9.70
CA ARG A 155 -5.05 -17.20 8.70
C ARG A 155 -5.07 -18.62 9.30
N THR A 156 -4.62 -18.77 10.54
CA THR A 156 -4.61 -20.06 11.22
C THR A 156 -6.02 -20.48 11.69
N HIS A 157 -6.86 -19.50 12.01
CA HIS A 157 -8.25 -19.74 12.45
C HIS A 157 -9.22 -19.97 11.28
N GLU A 158 -8.89 -19.51 10.06
CA GLU A 158 -9.71 -19.70 8.86
C GLU A 158 -9.49 -21.05 8.16
N ARG A 159 -8.54 -21.88 8.60
CA ARG A 159 -8.42 -23.27 8.13
C ARG A 159 -9.27 -24.18 9.03
N PRO A 160 -10.52 -24.53 8.64
CA PRO A 160 -11.24 -25.61 9.30
C PRO A 160 -10.40 -26.88 9.11
N GLY A 161 -10.19 -27.60 10.20
CA GLY A 161 -9.42 -28.84 10.20
C GLY A 161 -9.94 -29.79 9.12
N GLY A 162 -9.02 -30.23 8.26
CA GLY A 162 -9.29 -31.31 7.31
C GLY A 162 -9.46 -32.63 7.99
#